data_dcb6a42214d04f6d9ec9380552947acc
#
_entry.id   dcb6a42214d04f6d9ec9380552947acc
#
_cell.length_a   1.000
_cell.length_b   1.000
_cell.length_c   1.000
_cell.angle_alpha   90.00
_cell.angle_beta   90.00
_cell.angle_gamma   90.00
#
_symmetry.space_group_name_H-M   'P 1'
#
loop_
_entity.id
_entity.type
_entity.pdbx_description
1 polymer ?
#
loop_
_entity_poly.entity_id
_entity_poly.type
_entity_poly.pdbx_seq_one_letter_code
_entity_poly.pdbx_strand_id
1 'polypeptide(L)'
;MNREYEVKDIRLASSGRKKIEWVREHMPLLKDIEEEFRRSLPFKGVKISLSIHMEAKTAYLCRVLTAGGADLRATGSNVLSTQDDVAAALAAEGISVYAVHGASQDEYFKHIEMALSHKPNIIIDDGGDLVGLVHGQKPELGEEVWGGCEETTTGIIRLKAMAKEGILKFPMVAVNDADCKHLFDNRYGTGQSVWDSIMRNTNLIVAGKQVVVGGYGWCSKGIAMRAKALGAQVTVTEINPVKAMEAKMDGFSVMPMAEAAPIGDFFITATPAGDRKSVV
;
A
#
# COMPACT_ATOMS: atom_id res chain seq x y z
N MET A 1 -16.28 -16.36 19.86
CA MET A 1 -16.09 -16.61 18.44
C MET A 1 -14.68 -17.16 18.26
N ASN A 2 -14.50 -18.32 17.64
CA ASN A 2 -13.18 -18.78 17.24
C ASN A 2 -12.69 -17.83 16.15
N ARG A 3 -11.72 -16.97 16.48
CA ARG A 3 -11.12 -16.07 15.51
C ARG A 3 -10.07 -16.85 14.74
N GLU A 4 -10.26 -16.94 13.44
CA GLU A 4 -9.37 -17.66 12.54
C GLU A 4 -8.22 -16.73 12.13
N TYR A 5 -7.01 -17.24 12.08
CA TYR A 5 -5.84 -16.52 11.55
C TYR A 5 -4.89 -17.49 10.84
N GLU A 6 -4.14 -16.96 9.89
CA GLU A 6 -3.02 -17.67 9.26
C GLU A 6 -1.81 -16.71 9.26
N VAL A 7 -0.89 -16.94 10.20
CA VAL A 7 0.33 -16.17 10.38
C VAL A 7 1.51 -17.12 10.54
N LYS A 8 2.70 -16.66 10.24
CA LYS A 8 3.90 -17.50 10.24
C LYS A 8 4.21 -18.14 11.60
N ASP A 9 4.18 -17.35 12.66
CA ASP A 9 4.45 -17.80 14.03
C ASP A 9 3.83 -16.84 15.04
N ILE A 10 2.83 -17.28 15.78
CA ILE A 10 2.15 -16.47 16.79
C ILE A 10 3.07 -16.02 17.92
N ARG A 11 4.18 -16.74 18.17
CA ARG A 11 5.17 -16.39 19.21
C ARG A 11 5.90 -15.08 18.94
N LEU A 12 5.86 -14.57 17.70
CA LEU A 12 6.43 -13.29 17.31
C LEU A 12 5.61 -12.08 17.80
N ALA A 13 4.39 -12.29 18.32
CA ALA A 13 3.44 -11.25 18.69
C ALA A 13 4.03 -10.18 19.63
N SER A 14 4.93 -10.54 20.54
CA SER A 14 5.54 -9.57 21.48
C SER A 14 6.37 -8.51 20.75
N SER A 15 7.12 -8.89 19.72
CA SER A 15 7.88 -7.96 18.89
C SER A 15 6.96 -7.02 18.11
N GLY A 16 5.97 -7.60 17.42
CA GLY A 16 5.01 -6.82 16.63
C GLY A 16 4.21 -5.82 17.47
N ARG A 17 3.79 -6.22 18.68
CA ARG A 17 3.09 -5.32 19.62
C ARG A 17 3.93 -4.08 19.93
N LYS A 18 5.23 -4.22 20.18
CA LYS A 18 6.13 -3.08 20.44
C LYS A 18 6.19 -2.12 19.24
N LYS A 19 6.24 -2.66 18.02
CA LYS A 19 6.23 -1.85 16.79
C LYS A 19 4.91 -1.07 16.64
N ILE A 20 3.77 -1.72 16.90
CA ILE A 20 2.45 -1.08 16.79
C ILE A 20 2.29 0.02 17.87
N GLU A 21 2.71 -0.23 19.11
CA GLU A 21 2.69 0.79 20.16
C GLU A 21 3.59 1.98 19.83
N TRP A 22 4.77 1.74 19.27
CA TRP A 22 5.67 2.80 18.84
C TRP A 22 4.99 3.68 17.77
N VAL A 23 4.38 3.05 16.76
CA VAL A 23 3.65 3.76 15.70
C VAL A 23 2.47 4.55 16.27
N ARG A 24 1.71 3.98 17.20
CA ARG A 24 0.57 4.64 17.86
C ARG A 24 0.97 5.99 18.46
N GLU A 25 2.14 6.08 19.10
CA GLU A 25 2.62 7.34 19.68
C GLU A 25 3.04 8.39 18.63
N HIS A 26 3.22 7.97 17.35
CA HIS A 26 3.61 8.85 16.24
C HIS A 26 2.47 9.13 15.24
N MET A 27 1.25 8.69 15.56
CA MET A 27 0.05 8.93 14.75
C MET A 27 -1.06 9.60 15.58
N PRO A 28 -0.87 10.87 16.01
CA PRO A 28 -1.77 11.54 16.94
C PRO A 28 -3.20 11.66 16.42
N LEU A 29 -3.39 11.97 15.13
CA LEU A 29 -4.73 12.05 14.54
C LEU A 29 -5.46 10.70 14.62
N LEU A 30 -4.78 9.59 14.31
CA LEU A 30 -5.40 8.27 14.38
C LEU A 30 -5.69 7.86 15.84
N LYS A 31 -4.87 8.35 16.79
CA LYS A 31 -5.09 8.15 18.23
C LYS A 31 -6.36 8.87 18.73
N ASP A 32 -6.58 10.09 18.27
CA ASP A 32 -7.82 10.84 18.60
C ASP A 32 -9.04 10.15 18.00
N ILE A 33 -8.93 9.64 16.76
CA ILE A 33 -9.99 8.85 16.10
C ILE A 33 -10.25 7.54 16.87
N GLU A 34 -9.22 6.87 17.38
CA GLU A 34 -9.37 5.66 18.20
C GLU A 34 -10.24 5.95 19.44
N GLU A 35 -9.96 7.07 20.13
CA GLU A 35 -10.73 7.47 21.33
C GLU A 35 -12.20 7.82 21.00
N GLU A 36 -12.43 8.48 19.87
CA GLU A 36 -13.78 8.77 19.38
C GLU A 36 -14.51 7.48 19.02
N PHE A 37 -13.87 6.57 18.28
CA PHE A 37 -14.46 5.31 17.83
C PHE A 37 -14.79 4.37 19.00
N ARG A 38 -13.97 4.34 20.04
CA ARG A 38 -14.26 3.58 21.28
C ARG A 38 -15.56 4.05 21.95
N ARG A 39 -15.88 5.35 21.86
CA ARG A 39 -17.08 5.93 22.46
C ARG A 39 -18.30 5.78 21.58
N SER A 40 -18.16 6.05 20.28
CA SER A 40 -19.30 6.12 19.34
C SER A 40 -19.66 4.76 18.73
N LEU A 41 -18.70 3.81 18.68
CA LEU A 41 -18.82 2.49 18.05
C LEU A 41 -19.42 2.55 16.63
N PRO A 42 -18.86 3.35 15.71
CA PRO A 42 -19.44 3.62 14.39
C PRO A 42 -19.53 2.37 13.51
N PHE A 43 -18.74 1.34 13.80
CA PHE A 43 -18.70 0.09 13.04
C PHE A 43 -19.36 -1.09 13.77
N LYS A 44 -20.18 -0.82 14.78
CA LYS A 44 -20.87 -1.90 15.50
C LYS A 44 -21.77 -2.70 14.56
N GLY A 45 -21.46 -3.99 14.41
CA GLY A 45 -22.17 -4.90 13.50
C GLY A 45 -21.75 -4.80 12.04
N VAL A 46 -20.73 -4.00 11.71
CA VAL A 46 -20.18 -3.85 10.37
C VAL A 46 -19.01 -4.80 10.19
N LYS A 47 -19.03 -5.55 9.10
CA LYS A 47 -17.96 -6.44 8.66
C LYS A 47 -17.03 -5.69 7.71
N ILE A 48 -15.73 -5.67 8.00
CA ILE A 48 -14.74 -4.99 7.17
C ILE A 48 -13.67 -5.98 6.70
N SER A 49 -13.41 -6.03 5.39
CA SER A 49 -12.24 -6.71 4.83
C SER A 49 -11.18 -5.68 4.45
N LEU A 50 -9.95 -5.90 4.90
CA LEU A 50 -8.83 -5.00 4.66
C LEU A 50 -7.67 -5.76 4.00
N SER A 51 -7.18 -5.23 2.87
CA SER A 51 -5.94 -5.66 2.21
C SER A 51 -5.05 -4.46 1.97
N ILE A 52 -4.10 -4.22 2.87
CA ILE A 52 -3.07 -3.16 2.77
C ILE A 52 -1.73 -3.78 3.18
N HIS A 53 -0.61 -3.12 2.93
CA HIS A 53 0.70 -3.57 3.40
C HIS A 53 0.66 -3.91 4.90
N MET A 54 0.86 -5.19 5.27
CA MET A 54 0.78 -5.64 6.66
C MET A 54 2.03 -5.24 7.44
N GLU A 55 2.04 -4.00 7.91
CA GLU A 55 3.09 -3.38 8.70
C GLU A 55 2.49 -2.59 9.89
N ALA A 56 3.30 -1.99 10.72
CA ALA A 56 2.85 -1.46 12.02
C ALA A 56 1.78 -0.35 11.93
N LYS A 57 1.80 0.53 10.90
CA LYS A 57 0.79 1.58 10.73
C LYS A 57 -0.56 1.01 10.31
N THR A 58 -0.56 0.07 9.37
CA THR A 58 -1.75 -0.69 8.98
C THR A 58 -2.32 -1.47 10.15
N ALA A 59 -1.47 -2.10 10.95
CA ALA A 59 -1.91 -2.82 12.14
C ALA A 59 -2.54 -1.88 13.18
N TYR A 60 -2.03 -0.67 13.33
CA TYR A 60 -2.67 0.31 14.19
C TYR A 60 -4.04 0.75 13.65
N LEU A 61 -4.16 0.94 12.33
CA LEU A 61 -5.48 1.18 11.71
C LEU A 61 -6.45 0.01 11.99
N CYS A 62 -6.01 -1.24 11.89
CA CYS A 62 -6.82 -2.40 12.23
C CYS A 62 -7.35 -2.34 13.68
N ARG A 63 -6.51 -1.94 14.64
CA ARG A 63 -6.92 -1.73 16.04
C ARG A 63 -7.96 -0.64 16.17
N VAL A 64 -7.80 0.49 15.46
CA VAL A 64 -8.75 1.61 15.49
C VAL A 64 -10.12 1.21 14.95
N LEU A 65 -10.15 0.51 13.81
CA LEU A 65 -11.40 -0.01 13.24
C LEU A 65 -12.09 -1.00 14.19
N THR A 66 -11.32 -1.91 14.78
CA THR A 66 -11.84 -2.88 15.76
C THR A 66 -12.33 -2.18 17.05
N ALA A 67 -11.62 -1.14 17.50
CA ALA A 67 -12.06 -0.31 18.64
C ALA A 67 -13.39 0.38 18.35
N GLY A 68 -13.66 0.73 17.09
CA GLY A 68 -14.95 1.23 16.60
C GLY A 68 -16.06 0.19 16.47
N GLY A 69 -15.79 -1.07 16.84
CA GLY A 69 -16.77 -2.16 16.82
C GLY A 69 -16.81 -2.99 15.55
N ALA A 70 -15.87 -2.82 14.62
CA ALA A 70 -15.82 -3.60 13.37
C ALA A 70 -15.54 -5.08 13.63
N ASP A 71 -16.23 -5.96 12.90
CA ASP A 71 -15.78 -7.34 12.65
C ASP A 71 -14.78 -7.31 11.49
N LEU A 72 -13.49 -7.21 11.85
CA LEU A 72 -12.40 -6.98 10.89
C LEU A 72 -11.70 -8.28 10.52
N ARG A 73 -11.50 -8.47 9.21
CA ARG A 73 -10.57 -9.45 8.67
C ARG A 73 -9.52 -8.74 7.81
N ALA A 74 -8.25 -9.00 8.08
CA ALA A 74 -7.15 -8.31 7.44
C ALA A 74 -6.20 -9.28 6.73
N THR A 75 -5.68 -8.85 5.58
CA THR A 75 -4.60 -9.51 4.84
C THR A 75 -3.56 -8.49 4.37
N GLY A 76 -2.42 -8.96 3.85
CA GLY A 76 -1.41 -8.10 3.27
C GLY A 76 -1.61 -7.96 1.76
N SER A 77 -1.56 -6.74 1.23
CA SER A 77 -1.61 -6.48 -0.22
C SER A 77 -0.32 -6.86 -0.96
N ASN A 78 0.77 -7.09 -0.22
CA ASN A 78 2.06 -7.49 -0.78
C ASN A 78 2.81 -8.42 0.18
N VAL A 79 3.14 -9.61 -0.30
CA VAL A 79 3.81 -10.63 0.50
C VAL A 79 5.22 -10.24 0.96
N LEU A 80 5.94 -9.40 0.20
CA LEU A 80 7.30 -8.98 0.53
C LEU A 80 7.36 -7.85 1.55
N SER A 81 6.31 -7.05 1.69
CA SER A 81 6.21 -5.99 2.70
C SER A 81 5.58 -6.44 4.00
N THR A 82 4.96 -7.61 4.01
CA THR A 82 4.36 -8.21 5.21
C THR A 82 5.40 -8.40 6.31
N GLN A 83 5.07 -7.96 7.53
CA GLN A 83 5.88 -8.17 8.74
C GLN A 83 5.22 -9.25 9.60
N ASP A 84 5.83 -10.43 9.68
CA ASP A 84 5.27 -11.61 10.37
C ASP A 84 4.99 -11.36 11.85
N ASP A 85 5.82 -10.58 12.52
CA ASP A 85 5.63 -10.22 13.92
C ASP A 85 4.43 -9.27 14.14
N VAL A 86 4.18 -8.38 13.20
CA VAL A 86 3.03 -7.48 13.22
C VAL A 86 1.73 -8.25 12.98
N ALA A 87 1.70 -9.14 11.99
CA ALA A 87 0.57 -10.04 11.75
C ALA A 87 0.27 -10.90 12.98
N ALA A 88 1.31 -11.47 13.59
CA ALA A 88 1.19 -12.25 14.83
C ALA A 88 0.63 -11.43 16.00
N ALA A 89 1.01 -10.16 16.14
CA ALA A 89 0.49 -9.29 17.19
C ALA A 89 -1.03 -9.06 17.06
N LEU A 90 -1.51 -8.75 15.85
CA LEU A 90 -2.96 -8.60 15.58
C LEU A 90 -3.73 -9.90 15.86
N ALA A 91 -3.21 -11.04 15.42
CA ALA A 91 -3.81 -12.35 15.67
C ALA A 91 -3.89 -12.65 17.18
N ALA A 92 -2.83 -12.37 17.94
CA ALA A 92 -2.81 -12.55 19.39
C ALA A 92 -3.77 -11.61 20.14
N GLU A 93 -4.10 -10.47 19.56
CA GLU A 93 -5.13 -9.53 20.05
C GLU A 93 -6.54 -9.93 19.63
N GLY A 94 -6.65 -11.01 18.87
CA GLY A 94 -7.90 -11.60 18.45
C GLY A 94 -8.53 -10.93 17.22
N ILE A 95 -7.76 -10.25 16.40
CA ILE A 95 -8.17 -9.81 15.06
C ILE A 95 -7.89 -10.95 14.08
N SER A 96 -8.82 -11.23 13.15
CA SER A 96 -8.61 -12.23 12.11
C SER A 96 -7.62 -11.70 11.07
N VAL A 97 -6.45 -12.35 10.95
CA VAL A 97 -5.35 -11.92 10.07
C VAL A 97 -4.83 -13.11 9.27
N TYR A 98 -4.68 -12.91 7.98
CA TYR A 98 -4.16 -13.89 7.03
C TYR A 98 -3.01 -13.27 6.25
N ALA A 99 -1.78 -13.35 6.78
CA ALA A 99 -0.62 -12.71 6.19
C ALA A 99 0.69 -13.38 6.61
N VAL A 100 1.49 -13.78 5.63
CA VAL A 100 2.80 -14.41 5.80
C VAL A 100 3.81 -13.75 4.87
N HIS A 101 4.98 -13.37 5.40
CA HIS A 101 6.06 -12.81 4.59
C HIS A 101 6.61 -13.86 3.62
N GLY A 102 6.70 -13.49 2.34
CA GLY A 102 7.18 -14.40 1.29
C GLY A 102 6.21 -15.53 0.93
N ALA A 103 4.93 -15.40 1.28
CA ALA A 103 3.89 -16.35 0.84
C ALA A 103 3.91 -16.53 -0.68
N SER A 104 3.64 -17.75 -1.13
CA SER A 104 3.46 -18.05 -2.55
C SER A 104 2.24 -17.34 -3.13
N GLN A 105 2.13 -17.31 -4.46
CA GLN A 105 0.98 -16.70 -5.12
C GLN A 105 -0.34 -17.39 -4.72
N ASP A 106 -0.34 -18.71 -4.60
CA ASP A 106 -1.53 -19.46 -4.21
C ASP A 106 -1.94 -19.18 -2.77
N GLU A 107 -0.97 -19.10 -1.83
CA GLU A 107 -1.21 -18.69 -0.45
C GLU A 107 -1.73 -17.24 -0.37
N TYR A 108 -1.17 -16.33 -1.17
CA TYR A 108 -1.66 -14.96 -1.24
C TYR A 108 -3.13 -14.88 -1.64
N PHE A 109 -3.54 -15.58 -2.72
CA PHE A 109 -4.93 -15.60 -3.15
C PHE A 109 -5.85 -16.29 -2.14
N LYS A 110 -5.39 -17.35 -1.48
CA LYS A 110 -6.09 -17.96 -0.35
C LYS A 110 -6.32 -16.96 0.78
N HIS A 111 -5.32 -16.16 1.16
CA HIS A 111 -5.45 -15.13 2.19
C HIS A 111 -6.48 -14.05 1.80
N ILE A 112 -6.48 -13.60 0.54
CA ILE A 112 -7.49 -12.70 -0.02
C ILE A 112 -8.90 -13.28 0.14
N GLU A 113 -9.10 -14.56 -0.23
CA GLU A 113 -10.39 -15.25 -0.11
C GLU A 113 -10.81 -15.38 1.37
N MET A 114 -9.89 -15.74 2.26
CA MET A 114 -10.15 -15.85 3.70
C MET A 114 -10.55 -14.51 4.31
N ALA A 115 -9.92 -13.41 3.90
CA ALA A 115 -10.30 -12.07 4.33
C ALA A 115 -11.72 -11.69 3.89
N LEU A 116 -12.19 -12.17 2.75
CA LEU A 116 -13.54 -11.92 2.22
C LEU A 116 -14.61 -12.91 2.72
N SER A 117 -14.22 -14.04 3.31
CA SER A 117 -15.13 -15.17 3.58
C SER A 117 -16.27 -14.87 4.57
N HIS A 118 -16.18 -13.75 5.34
CA HIS A 118 -17.26 -13.31 6.21
C HIS A 118 -18.30 -12.41 5.52
N LYS A 119 -18.20 -12.24 4.19
CA LYS A 119 -19.07 -11.36 3.36
C LYS A 119 -19.08 -9.94 3.91
N PRO A 120 -18.06 -9.12 3.61
CA PRO A 120 -17.90 -7.79 4.20
C PRO A 120 -18.97 -6.81 3.73
N ASN A 121 -19.23 -5.80 4.58
CA ASN A 121 -20.01 -4.63 4.20
C ASN A 121 -19.13 -3.52 3.63
N ILE A 122 -17.87 -3.46 4.05
CA ILE A 122 -16.89 -2.46 3.60
C ILE A 122 -15.61 -3.18 3.19
N ILE A 123 -15.03 -2.75 2.07
CA ILE A 123 -13.73 -3.20 1.59
C ILE A 123 -12.73 -2.03 1.67
N ILE A 124 -11.56 -2.28 2.27
CA ILE A 124 -10.41 -1.38 2.23
C ILE A 124 -9.31 -2.09 1.47
N ASP A 125 -9.00 -1.64 0.26
CA ASP A 125 -8.15 -2.33 -0.70
C ASP A 125 -6.94 -1.49 -1.11
N ASP A 126 -5.87 -2.17 -1.51
CA ASP A 126 -4.63 -1.59 -2.02
C ASP A 126 -4.17 -2.39 -3.24
N GLY A 127 -4.52 -1.90 -4.42
CA GLY A 127 -4.27 -2.53 -5.71
C GLY A 127 -5.49 -3.19 -6.34
N GLY A 128 -6.63 -3.23 -5.63
CA GLY A 128 -7.91 -3.70 -6.16
C GLY A 128 -8.03 -5.22 -6.24
N ASP A 129 -7.31 -6.00 -5.42
CA ASP A 129 -7.37 -7.47 -5.49
C ASP A 129 -8.59 -8.03 -4.75
N LEU A 130 -8.98 -7.45 -3.59
CA LEU A 130 -10.26 -7.80 -2.95
C LEU A 130 -11.44 -7.48 -3.88
N VAL A 131 -11.45 -6.26 -4.42
CA VAL A 131 -12.51 -5.81 -5.34
C VAL A 131 -12.52 -6.65 -6.62
N GLY A 132 -11.36 -6.97 -7.17
CA GLY A 132 -11.22 -7.82 -8.34
C GLY A 132 -11.81 -9.22 -8.14
N LEU A 133 -11.58 -9.82 -6.98
CA LEU A 133 -12.11 -11.15 -6.67
C LEU A 133 -13.63 -11.17 -6.58
N VAL A 134 -14.25 -10.19 -5.91
CA VAL A 134 -15.72 -10.11 -5.76
C VAL A 134 -16.45 -9.64 -7.03
N HIS A 135 -15.75 -9.07 -7.99
CA HIS A 135 -16.33 -8.74 -9.30
C HIS A 135 -16.12 -9.84 -10.33
N GLY A 136 -15.17 -10.75 -10.11
CA GLY A 136 -14.79 -11.81 -11.04
C GLY A 136 -15.15 -13.21 -10.54
N GLN A 137 -14.21 -13.83 -9.82
CA GLN A 137 -14.26 -15.25 -9.51
C GLN A 137 -15.20 -15.63 -8.35
N LYS A 138 -15.45 -14.70 -7.40
CA LYS A 138 -16.21 -14.96 -6.16
C LYS A 138 -17.28 -13.89 -5.89
N PRO A 139 -18.21 -13.68 -6.83
CA PRO A 139 -19.20 -12.61 -6.69
C PRO A 139 -20.10 -12.78 -5.46
N GLU A 140 -20.31 -13.99 -4.99
CA GLU A 140 -21.09 -14.31 -3.80
C GLU A 140 -20.49 -13.75 -2.49
N LEU A 141 -19.18 -13.45 -2.47
CA LEU A 141 -18.51 -12.85 -1.32
C LEU A 141 -18.73 -11.33 -1.26
N GLY A 142 -19.12 -10.71 -2.37
CA GLY A 142 -19.37 -9.29 -2.50
C GLY A 142 -20.83 -8.85 -2.39
N GLU A 143 -21.78 -9.78 -2.17
CA GLU A 143 -23.21 -9.48 -2.18
C GLU A 143 -23.66 -8.47 -1.13
N GLU A 144 -23.00 -8.45 0.05
CA GLU A 144 -23.31 -7.57 1.17
C GLU A 144 -22.50 -6.27 1.18
N VAL A 145 -21.62 -6.03 0.17
CA VAL A 145 -20.74 -4.86 0.13
C VAL A 145 -21.51 -3.59 -0.17
N TRP A 146 -21.43 -2.61 0.72
CA TRP A 146 -21.99 -1.27 0.55
C TRP A 146 -21.07 -0.34 -0.23
N GLY A 147 -19.75 -0.54 -0.11
CA GLY A 147 -18.72 0.25 -0.75
C GLY A 147 -17.34 -0.02 -0.18
N GLY A 148 -16.37 0.76 -0.64
CA GLY A 148 -15.00 0.60 -0.17
C GLY A 148 -14.11 1.80 -0.42
N CYS A 149 -12.83 1.62 -0.09
CA CYS A 149 -11.75 2.58 -0.27
C CYS A 149 -10.59 1.92 -1.01
N GLU A 150 -9.91 2.69 -1.88
CA GLU A 150 -8.72 2.24 -2.60
C GLU A 150 -7.52 3.13 -2.27
N GLU A 151 -6.45 2.49 -1.84
CA GLU A 151 -5.21 3.11 -1.35
C GLU A 151 -4.29 3.60 -2.47
N THR A 152 -4.29 2.94 -3.66
CA THR A 152 -3.18 3.12 -4.60
C THR A 152 -3.60 3.42 -6.03
N THR A 153 -2.71 4.09 -6.78
CA THR A 153 -2.94 4.52 -8.16
C THR A 153 -3.33 3.37 -9.09
N THR A 154 -2.68 2.20 -8.96
CA THR A 154 -2.97 1.03 -9.82
C THR A 154 -4.39 0.50 -9.60
N GLY A 155 -4.83 0.42 -8.35
CA GLY A 155 -6.20 0.03 -8.02
C GLY A 155 -7.21 1.05 -8.54
N ILE A 156 -6.96 2.35 -8.37
CA ILE A 156 -7.85 3.40 -8.91
C ILE A 156 -7.98 3.33 -10.43
N ILE A 157 -6.90 3.05 -11.16
CA ILE A 157 -6.95 2.87 -12.62
C ILE A 157 -7.88 1.70 -12.97
N ARG A 158 -7.77 0.57 -12.27
CA ARG A 158 -8.65 -0.60 -12.45
C ARG A 158 -10.11 -0.25 -12.15
N LEU A 159 -10.37 0.41 -11.01
CA LEU A 159 -11.71 0.82 -10.61
C LEU A 159 -12.35 1.81 -11.59
N LYS A 160 -11.59 2.79 -12.08
CA LYS A 160 -12.08 3.73 -13.12
C LYS A 160 -12.42 3.02 -14.43
N ALA A 161 -11.64 2.02 -14.83
CA ALA A 161 -11.95 1.18 -15.99
C ALA A 161 -13.25 0.39 -15.76
N MET A 162 -13.37 -0.29 -14.61
CA MET A 162 -14.58 -1.04 -14.24
C MET A 162 -15.83 -0.15 -14.19
N ALA A 163 -15.71 1.06 -13.64
CA ALA A 163 -16.80 2.04 -13.59
C ALA A 163 -17.22 2.50 -15.00
N LYS A 164 -16.24 2.76 -15.87
CA LYS A 164 -16.50 3.14 -17.28
C LYS A 164 -17.20 2.04 -18.07
N GLU A 165 -16.87 0.78 -17.80
CA GLU A 165 -17.49 -0.40 -18.41
C GLU A 165 -18.84 -0.77 -17.76
N GLY A 166 -19.25 -0.07 -16.69
CA GLY A 166 -20.50 -0.33 -15.97
C GLY A 166 -20.51 -1.63 -15.15
N ILE A 167 -19.35 -2.21 -14.88
CA ILE A 167 -19.22 -3.48 -14.13
C ILE A 167 -18.93 -3.27 -12.65
N LEU A 168 -18.55 -2.07 -12.21
CA LEU A 168 -18.33 -1.77 -10.79
C LEU A 168 -19.69 -1.76 -10.05
N LYS A 169 -19.91 -2.71 -9.14
CA LYS A 169 -21.20 -2.98 -8.50
C LYS A 169 -21.52 -2.10 -7.30
N PHE A 170 -20.50 -1.48 -6.70
CA PHE A 170 -20.63 -0.64 -5.50
C PHE A 170 -19.67 0.54 -5.55
N PRO A 171 -19.96 1.64 -4.81
CA PRO A 171 -19.10 2.82 -4.81
C PRO A 171 -17.76 2.55 -4.16
N MET A 172 -16.70 3.14 -4.72
CA MET A 172 -15.34 3.10 -4.18
C MET A 172 -14.80 4.51 -4.01
N VAL A 173 -14.25 4.82 -2.85
CA VAL A 173 -13.58 6.09 -2.55
C VAL A 173 -12.12 5.99 -3.00
N ALA A 174 -11.72 6.88 -3.88
CA ALA A 174 -10.33 7.00 -4.37
C ALA A 174 -9.47 7.74 -3.34
N VAL A 175 -9.09 7.08 -2.24
CA VAL A 175 -8.31 7.69 -1.15
C VAL A 175 -6.95 8.18 -1.64
N ASN A 176 -6.33 7.46 -2.58
CA ASN A 176 -5.06 7.89 -3.18
C ASN A 176 -5.14 9.26 -3.89
N ASP A 177 -6.32 9.64 -4.39
CA ASP A 177 -6.49 10.92 -5.11
C ASP A 177 -6.74 12.11 -4.16
N ALA A 178 -6.87 11.87 -2.85
CA ALA A 178 -6.97 12.94 -1.85
C ALA A 178 -5.63 13.70 -1.72
N ASP A 179 -5.69 15.04 -1.67
CA ASP A 179 -4.50 15.89 -1.56
C ASP A 179 -3.66 15.54 -0.33
N CYS A 180 -4.30 15.31 0.81
CA CYS A 180 -3.61 14.92 2.04
C CYS A 180 -2.98 13.51 2.00
N LYS A 181 -3.27 12.69 0.98
CA LYS A 181 -2.65 11.38 0.77
C LYS A 181 -1.49 11.47 -0.22
N HIS A 182 -1.76 11.76 -1.50
CA HIS A 182 -0.73 11.62 -2.54
C HIS A 182 0.39 12.67 -2.46
N LEU A 183 0.09 13.89 -1.98
CA LEU A 183 1.12 14.93 -1.81
C LEU A 183 2.12 14.58 -0.70
N PHE A 184 1.73 13.76 0.26
CA PHE A 184 2.57 13.43 1.43
C PHE A 184 3.03 11.98 1.42
N ASP A 185 2.11 11.01 1.42
CA ASP A 185 2.44 9.59 1.45
C ASP A 185 3.21 9.16 0.20
N ASN A 186 2.61 9.31 -0.98
CA ASN A 186 3.26 8.89 -2.22
C ASN A 186 4.57 9.65 -2.47
N ARG A 187 4.57 10.97 -2.25
CA ARG A 187 5.74 11.79 -2.56
C ARG A 187 6.83 11.67 -1.50
N TYR A 188 6.53 11.95 -0.25
CA TYR A 188 7.55 12.00 0.81
C TYR A 188 7.77 10.63 1.46
N GLY A 189 6.70 9.89 1.74
CA GLY A 189 6.77 8.57 2.37
C GLY A 189 7.49 7.56 1.48
N THR A 190 7.04 7.40 0.24
CA THR A 190 7.66 6.48 -0.72
C THR A 190 9.09 6.90 -1.04
N GLY A 191 9.33 8.20 -1.28
CA GLY A 191 10.67 8.70 -1.56
C GLY A 191 11.67 8.41 -0.45
N GLN A 192 11.26 8.55 0.82
CA GLN A 192 12.10 8.21 1.96
C GLN A 192 12.31 6.69 2.08
N SER A 193 11.24 5.91 2.05
CA SER A 193 11.31 4.47 2.30
C SER A 193 12.11 3.71 1.25
N VAL A 194 12.05 4.12 -0.02
CA VAL A 194 12.85 3.53 -1.10
C VAL A 194 14.34 3.69 -0.82
N TRP A 195 14.78 4.90 -0.49
CA TRP A 195 16.20 5.15 -0.20
C TRP A 195 16.67 4.54 1.12
N ASP A 196 15.82 4.52 2.14
CA ASP A 196 16.10 3.79 3.39
C ASP A 196 16.34 2.30 3.10
N SER A 197 15.48 1.68 2.30
CA SER A 197 15.62 0.27 1.91
C SER A 197 16.88 0.01 1.08
N ILE A 198 17.17 0.84 0.08
CA ILE A 198 18.37 0.68 -0.76
C ILE A 198 19.63 0.76 0.11
N MET A 199 19.75 1.79 0.95
CA MET A 199 20.93 1.99 1.79
C MET A 199 21.12 0.87 2.82
N ARG A 200 20.05 0.39 3.44
CA ARG A 200 20.11 -0.73 4.41
C ARG A 200 20.53 -2.05 3.76
N ASN A 201 19.97 -2.35 2.59
CA ASN A 201 20.20 -3.65 1.96
C ASN A 201 21.52 -3.72 1.19
N THR A 202 22.04 -2.59 0.70
CA THR A 202 23.25 -2.58 -0.13
C THR A 202 24.47 -1.98 0.57
N ASN A 203 24.26 -1.12 1.56
CA ASN A 203 25.29 -0.31 2.21
C ASN A 203 26.11 0.55 1.22
N LEU A 204 25.52 0.90 0.05
CA LEU A 204 26.18 1.71 -0.97
C LEU A 204 26.00 3.20 -0.68
N ILE A 205 27.04 3.98 -1.01
CA ILE A 205 26.99 5.44 -0.98
C ILE A 205 26.21 5.92 -2.21
N VAL A 206 25.22 6.76 -1.99
CA VAL A 206 24.36 7.34 -3.04
C VAL A 206 24.99 8.58 -3.66
N ALA A 207 25.78 9.33 -2.88
CA ALA A 207 26.45 10.54 -3.35
C ALA A 207 27.39 10.25 -4.53
N GLY A 208 27.31 11.07 -5.56
CA GLY A 208 28.09 10.93 -6.80
C GLY A 208 27.59 9.87 -7.78
N LYS A 209 26.53 9.12 -7.42
CA LYS A 209 25.94 8.09 -8.29
C LYS A 209 24.98 8.67 -9.30
N GLN A 210 24.89 8.00 -10.46
CA GLN A 210 23.89 8.25 -11.49
C GLN A 210 22.63 7.45 -11.17
N VAL A 211 21.55 8.13 -10.85
CA VAL A 211 20.25 7.51 -10.52
C VAL A 211 19.27 7.75 -11.66
N VAL A 212 18.81 6.68 -12.29
CA VAL A 212 17.78 6.72 -13.32
C VAL A 212 16.43 6.40 -12.70
N VAL A 213 15.50 7.33 -12.79
CA VAL A 213 14.12 7.19 -12.27
C VAL A 213 13.16 7.04 -13.45
N GLY A 214 12.52 5.88 -13.55
CA GLY A 214 11.48 5.60 -14.54
C GLY A 214 10.12 6.11 -14.11
N GLY A 215 9.56 7.07 -14.88
CA GLY A 215 8.34 7.78 -14.58
C GLY A 215 8.54 9.04 -13.75
N TYR A 216 7.55 9.96 -13.77
CA TYR A 216 7.55 11.19 -12.95
C TYR A 216 6.17 11.46 -12.32
N GLY A 217 5.55 10.38 -11.79
CA GLY A 217 4.40 10.45 -10.92
C GLY A 217 4.78 10.85 -9.48
N TRP A 218 3.83 10.88 -8.56
CA TRP A 218 4.06 11.33 -7.19
C TRP A 218 5.18 10.57 -6.47
N CYS A 219 5.22 9.24 -6.57
CA CYS A 219 6.28 8.43 -5.96
C CYS A 219 7.65 8.74 -6.59
N SER A 220 7.72 8.76 -7.93
CA SER A 220 8.95 9.04 -8.66
C SER A 220 9.51 10.42 -8.35
N LYS A 221 8.65 11.44 -8.21
CA LYS A 221 9.05 12.79 -7.77
C LYS A 221 9.75 12.76 -6.43
N GLY A 222 9.16 12.06 -5.46
CA GLY A 222 9.76 11.90 -4.12
C GLY A 222 11.08 11.16 -4.15
N ILE A 223 11.16 10.08 -4.94
CA ILE A 223 12.39 9.30 -5.12
C ILE A 223 13.50 10.17 -5.73
N ALA A 224 13.20 10.89 -6.81
CA ALA A 224 14.14 11.79 -7.48
C ALA A 224 14.65 12.91 -6.56
N MET A 225 13.74 13.56 -5.82
CA MET A 225 14.08 14.58 -4.83
C MET A 225 15.03 14.04 -3.75
N ARG A 226 14.75 12.88 -3.19
CA ARG A 226 15.59 12.29 -2.15
C ARG A 226 16.95 11.84 -2.68
N ALA A 227 17.01 11.27 -3.89
CA ALA A 227 18.28 10.95 -4.54
C ALA A 227 19.17 12.18 -4.68
N LYS A 228 18.61 13.29 -5.20
CA LYS A 228 19.31 14.57 -5.33
C LYS A 228 19.79 15.10 -3.98
N ALA A 229 18.96 15.02 -2.94
CA ALA A 229 19.32 15.44 -1.60
C ALA A 229 20.43 14.58 -0.96
N LEU A 230 20.55 13.31 -1.36
CA LEU A 230 21.63 12.39 -0.97
C LEU A 230 22.91 12.59 -1.81
N GLY A 231 22.93 13.57 -2.75
CA GLY A 231 24.09 13.91 -3.56
C GLY A 231 24.21 13.13 -4.87
N ALA A 232 23.16 12.42 -5.30
CA ALA A 232 23.12 11.75 -6.60
C ALA A 232 22.91 12.74 -7.74
N GLN A 233 23.36 12.35 -8.93
CA GLN A 233 22.96 12.93 -10.21
C GLN A 233 21.74 12.15 -10.71
N VAL A 234 20.63 12.85 -10.93
CA VAL A 234 19.34 12.19 -11.24
C VAL A 234 18.93 12.45 -12.67
N THR A 235 18.63 11.36 -13.37
CA THR A 235 18.01 11.35 -14.69
C THR A 235 16.62 10.75 -14.59
N VAL A 236 15.63 11.44 -15.14
CA VAL A 236 14.23 10.98 -15.22
C VAL A 236 13.95 10.52 -16.65
N THR A 237 13.27 9.38 -16.79
CA THR A 237 12.72 8.91 -18.06
C THR A 237 11.19 8.94 -17.95
N GLU A 238 10.51 9.68 -18.84
CA GLU A 238 9.06 9.88 -18.78
C GLU A 238 8.48 10.04 -20.19
N ILE A 239 7.40 9.32 -20.48
CA ILE A 239 6.72 9.37 -21.78
C ILE A 239 5.69 10.50 -21.88
N ASN A 240 5.12 10.94 -20.76
CA ASN A 240 4.20 12.06 -20.73
C ASN A 240 4.99 13.38 -20.84
N PRO A 241 4.82 14.17 -21.94
CA PRO A 241 5.64 15.35 -22.16
C PRO A 241 5.44 16.42 -21.09
N VAL A 242 4.26 16.52 -20.48
CA VAL A 242 4.00 17.49 -19.42
C VAL A 242 4.79 17.13 -18.16
N LYS A 243 4.78 15.85 -17.77
CA LYS A 243 5.57 15.37 -16.62
C LYS A 243 7.07 15.43 -16.89
N ALA A 244 7.48 15.15 -18.12
CA ALA A 244 8.90 15.28 -18.52
C ALA A 244 9.38 16.74 -18.42
N MET A 245 8.54 17.69 -18.85
CA MET A 245 8.82 19.12 -18.69
C MET A 245 8.87 19.53 -17.22
N GLU A 246 7.94 19.06 -16.40
CA GLU A 246 7.96 19.28 -14.95
C GLU A 246 9.27 18.78 -14.32
N ALA A 247 9.70 17.56 -14.64
CA ALA A 247 10.97 17.02 -14.17
C ALA A 247 12.16 17.90 -14.56
N LYS A 248 12.14 18.44 -15.78
CA LYS A 248 13.16 19.36 -16.27
C LYS A 248 13.17 20.68 -15.50
N MET A 249 12.00 21.23 -15.19
CA MET A 249 11.84 22.47 -14.39
C MET A 249 12.27 22.25 -12.93
N ASP A 250 12.08 21.04 -12.37
CA ASP A 250 12.56 20.64 -11.04
C ASP A 250 14.10 20.44 -10.99
N GLY A 251 14.76 20.62 -12.15
CA GLY A 251 16.22 20.60 -12.29
C GLY A 251 16.82 19.20 -12.35
N PHE A 252 16.09 18.25 -12.97
CA PHE A 252 16.59 16.93 -13.31
C PHE A 252 17.00 16.85 -14.78
N SER A 253 17.92 15.95 -15.12
CA SER A 253 18.14 15.53 -16.50
C SER A 253 16.96 14.70 -16.97
N VAL A 254 16.51 14.92 -18.22
CA VAL A 254 15.40 14.14 -18.81
C VAL A 254 15.86 13.62 -20.16
N MET A 255 15.78 12.32 -20.36
CA MET A 255 16.14 11.65 -21.61
C MET A 255 15.41 10.31 -21.76
N PRO A 256 15.34 9.73 -22.97
CA PRO A 256 14.82 8.38 -23.17
C PRO A 256 15.63 7.32 -22.39
N MET A 257 15.01 6.20 -22.03
CA MET A 257 15.67 5.11 -21.30
C MET A 257 16.89 4.57 -22.05
N ALA A 258 16.83 4.47 -23.38
CA ALA A 258 17.96 4.00 -24.20
C ALA A 258 19.23 4.85 -24.04
N GLU A 259 19.09 6.13 -23.76
CA GLU A 259 20.20 7.04 -23.46
C GLU A 259 20.60 7.01 -21.98
N ALA A 260 19.64 6.81 -21.09
CA ALA A 260 19.87 6.76 -19.64
C ALA A 260 20.50 5.43 -19.18
N ALA A 261 20.17 4.32 -19.85
CA ALA A 261 20.63 2.98 -19.46
C ALA A 261 22.16 2.83 -19.40
N PRO A 262 22.96 3.35 -20.36
CA PRO A 262 24.41 3.22 -20.31
C PRO A 262 25.11 3.99 -19.19
N ILE A 263 24.42 4.98 -18.58
CA ILE A 263 25.03 5.88 -17.59
C ILE A 263 24.55 5.63 -16.15
N GLY A 264 23.51 4.82 -15.96
CA GLY A 264 22.87 4.61 -14.65
C GLY A 264 23.64 3.65 -13.74
N ASP A 265 23.88 4.04 -12.50
CA ASP A 265 24.34 3.15 -11.40
C ASP A 265 23.15 2.50 -10.70
N PHE A 266 22.05 3.25 -10.49
CA PHE A 266 20.80 2.78 -9.90
C PHE A 266 19.62 3.05 -10.83
N PHE A 267 18.74 2.06 -10.95
CA PHE A 267 17.51 2.15 -11.72
C PHE A 267 16.32 1.92 -10.80
N ILE A 268 15.44 2.92 -10.68
CA ILE A 268 14.26 2.86 -9.83
C ILE A 268 13.02 3.15 -10.68
N THR A 269 12.16 2.17 -10.85
CA THR A 269 10.91 2.31 -11.59
C THR A 269 9.74 2.41 -10.64
N ALA A 270 8.92 3.46 -10.78
CA ALA A 270 7.71 3.67 -10.01
C ALA A 270 6.54 4.02 -10.95
N THR A 271 6.37 3.19 -11.99
CA THR A 271 5.26 3.23 -12.95
C THR A 271 4.26 2.13 -12.64
N PRO A 272 2.97 2.28 -12.97
CA PRO A 272 1.98 1.21 -12.85
C PRO A 272 2.42 -0.05 -13.60
N ALA A 273 2.10 -1.23 -13.06
CA ALA A 273 2.60 -2.53 -13.58
C ALA A 273 2.26 -2.80 -15.06
N GLY A 274 1.21 -2.18 -15.61
CA GLY A 274 0.85 -2.26 -17.03
C GLY A 274 1.72 -1.41 -17.97
N ASP A 275 2.52 -0.50 -17.42
CA ASP A 275 3.25 0.52 -18.19
C ASP A 275 4.75 0.17 -18.37
N ARG A 276 5.13 -1.09 -18.12
CA ARG A 276 6.52 -1.56 -18.31
C ARG A 276 7.03 -1.38 -19.75
N LYS A 277 6.13 -1.31 -20.75
CA LYS A 277 6.47 -1.09 -22.16
C LYS A 277 6.91 0.35 -22.45
N SER A 278 6.61 1.30 -21.59
CA SER A 278 6.92 2.71 -21.79
C SER A 278 8.22 3.16 -21.13
N VAL A 279 8.89 2.26 -20.41
CA VAL A 279 10.17 2.53 -19.73
C VAL A 279 11.36 1.85 -20.44
N VAL A 280 11.09 1.03 -21.47
CA VAL A 280 12.11 0.31 -22.23
C VAL A 280 12.34 0.98 -23.58
#